data_b55d9b32e8e982e333d712f5d5535f5d
#
_entry.id   b55d9b32e8e982e333d712f5d5535f5d
#
_cell.length_a   1.000
_cell.length_b   1.000
_cell.length_c   1.000
_cell.angle_alpha   90.00
_cell.angle_beta   90.00
_cell.angle_gamma   90.00
#
_symmetry.space_group_name_H-M   'P 1'
#
loop_
_entity.id
_entity.type
_entity.pdbx_description
1 polymer ?
#
loop_
_entity_poly.entity_id
_entity_poly.type
_entity_poly.pdbx_seq_one_letter_code
_entity_poly.pdbx_strand_id
1 'polypeptide(L)'
;PCIVTIDEFQQIAKYPEKNVEALLRTHIQNMGNCQFIFAGSEYHIMQEMFLSAAHPFYKSSDILELKPIEEQVYSDFVASWMRHYHRSIEPELVSKVYQLFRGNTYGMQRTFNEVFALMNDGETCTQEVVLLAINNIVDSKEPLFQEMLSNIPEKQKPLLYAIASDGEV
;
A
#
# COMPACT_ATOMS: atom_id res chain seq x y z
N PRO A 1 -27.17 -16.05 -4.95
CA PRO A 1 -25.71 -16.08 -4.85
C PRO A 1 -25.26 -15.12 -3.75
N CYS A 2 -24.31 -15.56 -2.93
CA CYS A 2 -23.69 -14.78 -1.90
C CYS A 2 -22.23 -14.53 -2.30
N ILE A 3 -21.69 -13.33 -2.03
CA ILE A 3 -20.27 -13.05 -2.18
C ILE A 3 -19.71 -12.85 -0.76
N VAL A 4 -18.69 -13.61 -0.43
CA VAL A 4 -18.01 -13.55 0.86
C VAL A 4 -16.56 -13.09 0.60
N THR A 5 -16.19 -11.96 1.17
CA THR A 5 -14.79 -11.47 1.11
C THR A 5 -14.13 -11.72 2.44
N ILE A 6 -12.94 -12.32 2.42
CA ILE A 6 -12.11 -12.54 3.61
C ILE A 6 -10.80 -11.78 3.38
N ASP A 7 -10.61 -10.74 4.19
CA ASP A 7 -9.40 -9.92 4.16
C ASP A 7 -8.33 -10.49 5.08
N GLU A 8 -7.06 -10.15 4.82
CA GLU A 8 -5.87 -10.65 5.53
C GLU A 8 -5.86 -12.18 5.64
N PHE A 9 -6.27 -12.86 4.55
CA PHE A 9 -6.46 -14.31 4.51
C PHE A 9 -5.21 -15.10 4.90
N GLN A 10 -4.01 -14.57 4.63
CA GLN A 10 -2.75 -15.20 5.04
C GLN A 10 -2.62 -15.39 6.56
N GLN A 11 -3.43 -14.70 7.37
CA GLN A 11 -3.37 -14.87 8.82
C GLN A 11 -3.72 -16.30 9.27
N ILE A 12 -4.50 -17.05 8.47
CA ILE A 12 -4.82 -18.44 8.80
C ILE A 12 -3.58 -19.35 8.84
N ALA A 13 -2.52 -18.99 8.10
CA ALA A 13 -1.24 -19.70 8.15
C ALA A 13 -0.51 -19.55 9.49
N LYS A 14 -0.87 -18.56 10.29
CA LYS A 14 -0.27 -18.24 11.61
C LYS A 14 -1.07 -18.81 12.78
N TYR A 15 -2.19 -19.48 12.53
CA TYR A 15 -3.01 -20.04 13.59
C TYR A 15 -2.28 -21.23 14.24
N PRO A 16 -2.32 -21.33 15.59
CA PRO A 16 -1.67 -22.42 16.31
C PRO A 16 -2.37 -23.78 16.11
N GLU A 17 -3.64 -23.76 15.72
CA GLU A 17 -4.42 -24.97 15.46
C GLU A 17 -3.98 -25.60 14.15
N LYS A 18 -3.79 -26.92 14.19
CA LYS A 18 -3.43 -27.68 13.00
C LYS A 18 -4.64 -27.84 12.06
N ASN A 19 -4.35 -27.80 10.76
CA ASN A 19 -5.33 -28.06 9.70
C ASN A 19 -6.47 -27.03 9.54
N VAL A 20 -6.34 -25.80 10.06
CA VAL A 20 -7.36 -24.74 9.89
C VAL A 20 -7.63 -24.47 8.40
N GLU A 21 -6.58 -24.42 7.60
CA GLU A 21 -6.64 -24.22 6.15
C GLU A 21 -7.45 -25.33 5.47
N ALA A 22 -7.19 -26.60 5.80
CA ALA A 22 -7.91 -27.74 5.23
C ALA A 22 -9.38 -27.77 5.67
N LEU A 23 -9.65 -27.45 6.94
CA LEU A 23 -11.01 -27.37 7.46
C LEU A 23 -11.81 -26.27 6.72
N LEU A 24 -11.24 -25.08 6.61
CA LEU A 24 -11.87 -23.96 5.91
C LEU A 24 -12.14 -24.31 4.44
N ARG A 25 -11.17 -24.92 3.76
CA ARG A 25 -11.31 -25.38 2.37
C ARG A 25 -12.49 -26.33 2.23
N THR A 26 -12.64 -27.30 3.14
CA THR A 26 -13.74 -28.27 3.12
C THR A 26 -15.10 -27.59 3.24
N HIS A 27 -15.22 -26.61 4.15
CA HIS A 27 -16.47 -25.86 4.30
C HIS A 27 -16.80 -25.01 3.07
N ILE A 28 -15.83 -24.29 2.53
CA ILE A 28 -15.99 -23.43 1.36
C ILE A 28 -16.44 -24.24 0.13
N GLN A 29 -15.85 -25.42 -0.09
CA GLN A 29 -16.23 -26.27 -1.21
C GLN A 29 -17.68 -26.75 -1.17
N ASN A 30 -18.27 -26.85 0.01
CA ASN A 30 -19.66 -27.28 0.20
C ASN A 30 -20.68 -26.12 0.06
N MET A 31 -20.21 -24.87 -0.08
CA MET A 31 -21.06 -23.67 -0.22
C MET A 31 -21.32 -23.33 -1.68
N GLY A 32 -22.02 -24.19 -2.42
CA GLY A 32 -22.22 -24.06 -3.87
C GLY A 32 -22.92 -22.76 -4.35
N ASN A 33 -23.55 -21.98 -3.45
CA ASN A 33 -24.21 -20.72 -3.76
C ASN A 33 -23.40 -19.48 -3.39
N CYS A 34 -22.16 -19.65 -2.92
CA CYS A 34 -21.28 -18.57 -2.49
C CYS A 34 -20.07 -18.48 -3.40
N GLN A 35 -19.68 -17.25 -3.73
CA GLN A 35 -18.37 -16.92 -4.29
C GLN A 35 -17.49 -16.34 -3.20
N PHE A 36 -16.24 -16.75 -3.18
CA PHE A 36 -15.26 -16.28 -2.18
C PHE A 36 -14.20 -15.42 -2.84
N ILE A 37 -13.87 -14.30 -2.20
CA ILE A 37 -12.76 -13.43 -2.54
C ILE A 37 -11.82 -13.43 -1.34
N PHE A 38 -10.59 -13.88 -1.55
CA PHE A 38 -9.53 -13.89 -0.54
C PHE A 38 -8.58 -12.73 -0.84
N ALA A 39 -8.47 -11.78 0.07
CA ALA A 39 -7.53 -10.67 -0.01
C ALA A 39 -6.41 -10.85 1.02
N GLY A 40 -5.21 -10.40 0.69
CA GLY A 40 -4.07 -10.47 1.60
C GLY A 40 -2.93 -9.58 1.11
N SER A 41 -2.21 -9.03 2.06
CA SER A 41 -1.09 -8.10 1.84
C SER A 41 0.28 -8.81 1.80
N GLU A 42 0.41 -10.02 2.37
CA GLU A 42 1.64 -10.81 2.37
C GLU A 42 1.72 -11.69 1.11
N TYR A 43 2.17 -11.09 0.01
CA TYR A 43 2.19 -11.69 -1.32
C TYR A 43 2.79 -13.10 -1.36
N HIS A 44 3.96 -13.31 -0.74
CA HIS A 44 4.61 -14.63 -0.76
C HIS A 44 3.79 -15.71 -0.05
N ILE A 45 3.16 -15.38 1.07
CA ILE A 45 2.33 -16.34 1.81
C ILE A 45 1.08 -16.65 1.00
N MET A 46 0.42 -15.63 0.41
CA MET A 46 -0.73 -15.85 -0.46
C MET A 46 -0.38 -16.73 -1.67
N GLN A 47 0.76 -16.47 -2.32
CA GLN A 47 1.23 -17.33 -3.40
C GLN A 47 1.47 -18.77 -2.94
N GLU A 48 2.12 -18.97 -1.80
CA GLU A 48 2.37 -20.30 -1.26
C GLU A 48 1.05 -21.06 -1.03
N MET A 49 0.06 -20.42 -0.42
CA MET A 49 -1.25 -21.02 -0.13
C MET A 49 -2.02 -21.44 -1.38
N PHE A 50 -1.97 -20.67 -2.45
CA PHE A 50 -2.79 -20.92 -3.65
C PHE A 50 -2.03 -21.58 -4.82
N LEU A 51 -0.70 -21.47 -4.87
CA LEU A 51 0.11 -22.01 -5.97
C LEU A 51 0.96 -23.23 -5.59
N SER A 52 1.18 -23.50 -4.31
CA SER A 52 1.94 -24.67 -3.88
C SER A 52 1.03 -25.89 -3.68
N ALA A 53 1.42 -27.02 -4.24
CA ALA A 53 0.69 -28.28 -4.11
C ALA A 53 0.69 -28.84 -2.65
N ALA A 54 1.49 -28.29 -1.76
CA ALA A 54 1.51 -28.63 -0.35
C ALA A 54 0.33 -28.06 0.44
N HIS A 55 -0.40 -27.08 -0.12
CA HIS A 55 -1.47 -26.37 0.57
C HIS A 55 -2.87 -26.78 0.12
N PRO A 56 -3.85 -26.80 1.03
CA PRO A 56 -5.23 -27.17 0.73
C PRO A 56 -5.91 -26.32 -0.33
N PHE A 57 -5.56 -25.02 -0.43
CA PHE A 57 -6.11 -24.10 -1.42
C PHE A 57 -5.42 -24.14 -2.79
N TYR A 58 -4.50 -25.08 -2.99
CA TYR A 58 -3.82 -25.22 -4.29
C TYR A 58 -4.79 -25.22 -5.47
N LYS A 59 -4.57 -24.32 -6.43
CA LYS A 59 -5.39 -24.16 -7.65
C LYS A 59 -6.89 -24.02 -7.39
N SER A 60 -7.29 -23.43 -6.27
CA SER A 60 -8.70 -23.29 -5.94
C SER A 60 -9.32 -21.95 -6.31
N SER A 61 -8.52 -21.00 -6.74
CA SER A 61 -8.94 -19.64 -7.08
C SER A 61 -8.07 -19.08 -8.21
N ASP A 62 -8.64 -18.16 -8.97
CA ASP A 62 -7.87 -17.31 -9.86
C ASP A 62 -7.14 -16.23 -9.03
N ILE A 63 -5.94 -15.88 -9.47
CA ILE A 63 -5.10 -14.91 -8.76
C ILE A 63 -5.15 -13.59 -9.51
N LEU A 64 -5.52 -12.53 -8.77
CA LEU A 64 -5.42 -11.14 -9.22
C LEU A 64 -4.34 -10.44 -8.40
N GLU A 65 -3.24 -10.10 -9.05
CA GLU A 65 -2.19 -9.28 -8.45
C GLU A 65 -2.49 -7.80 -8.68
N LEU A 66 -2.62 -7.04 -7.58
CA LEU A 66 -2.76 -5.59 -7.65
C LEU A 66 -1.37 -4.95 -7.72
N LYS A 67 -1.03 -4.45 -8.89
CA LYS A 67 0.19 -3.67 -9.14
C LYS A 67 0.00 -2.20 -8.77
N PRO A 68 1.09 -1.43 -8.60
CA PRO A 68 0.99 0.02 -8.52
C PRO A 68 0.15 0.58 -9.68
N ILE A 69 -0.63 1.62 -9.39
CA ILE A 69 -1.40 2.34 -10.41
C ILE A 69 -0.41 2.96 -11.38
N GLU A 70 -0.67 2.88 -12.68
CA GLU A 70 0.18 3.51 -13.70
C GLU A 70 0.31 5.02 -13.44
N GLU A 71 1.52 5.56 -13.62
CA GLU A 71 1.85 6.95 -13.32
C GLU A 71 0.93 7.93 -14.04
N GLN A 72 0.67 7.72 -15.34
CA GLN A 72 -0.19 8.60 -16.11
C GLN A 72 -1.63 8.58 -15.59
N VAL A 73 -2.16 7.40 -15.28
CA VAL A 73 -3.52 7.24 -14.74
C VAL A 73 -3.64 7.96 -13.40
N TYR A 74 -2.62 7.84 -12.54
CA TYR A 74 -2.60 8.51 -11.25
C TYR A 74 -2.47 10.03 -11.40
N SER A 75 -1.63 10.50 -12.33
CA SER A 75 -1.45 11.93 -12.63
C SER A 75 -2.74 12.57 -13.13
N ASP A 76 -3.43 11.92 -14.06
CA ASP A 76 -4.72 12.39 -14.58
C ASP A 76 -5.78 12.46 -13.48
N PHE A 77 -5.80 11.47 -12.59
CA PHE A 77 -6.68 11.47 -11.42
C PHE A 77 -6.41 12.67 -10.51
N VAL A 78 -5.17 12.89 -10.10
CA VAL A 78 -4.79 14.02 -9.23
C VAL A 78 -5.14 15.36 -9.87
N ALA A 79 -4.78 15.55 -11.15
CA ALA A 79 -5.08 16.78 -11.88
C ALA A 79 -6.60 17.02 -12.03
N SER A 80 -7.38 15.96 -12.28
CA SER A 80 -8.84 16.05 -12.37
C SER A 80 -9.47 16.41 -11.02
N TRP A 81 -8.97 15.81 -9.95
CA TRP A 81 -9.45 16.05 -8.61
C TRP A 81 -9.13 17.47 -8.12
N MET A 82 -7.92 17.96 -8.37
CA MET A 82 -7.51 19.34 -8.10
C MET A 82 -8.42 20.34 -8.82
N ARG A 83 -8.67 20.13 -10.12
CA ARG A 83 -9.56 20.99 -10.92
C ARG A 83 -11.01 21.00 -10.41
N HIS A 84 -11.52 19.86 -9.95
CA HIS A 84 -12.86 19.78 -9.38
C HIS A 84 -13.05 20.71 -8.18
N TYR A 85 -11.98 20.97 -7.43
CA TYR A 85 -11.96 21.89 -6.29
C TYR A 85 -11.25 23.22 -6.61
N HIS A 86 -11.31 23.68 -7.87
CA HIS A 86 -10.77 24.97 -8.31
C HIS A 86 -9.29 25.17 -8.01
N ARG A 87 -8.48 24.11 -8.05
CA ARG A 87 -7.02 24.14 -7.91
C ARG A 87 -6.38 23.53 -9.14
N SER A 88 -5.09 23.76 -9.32
CA SER A 88 -4.34 23.13 -10.41
C SER A 88 -2.98 22.63 -9.94
N ILE A 89 -2.45 21.64 -10.65
CA ILE A 89 -1.12 21.08 -10.41
C ILE A 89 -0.53 20.64 -11.76
N GLU A 90 0.76 20.93 -11.96
CA GLU A 90 1.47 20.49 -13.14
C GLU A 90 1.78 18.99 -13.08
N PRO A 91 1.62 18.25 -14.18
CA PRO A 91 1.88 16.80 -14.21
C PRO A 91 3.28 16.41 -13.73
N GLU A 92 4.28 17.26 -14.00
CA GLU A 92 5.67 17.04 -13.57
C GLU A 92 5.82 16.98 -12.04
N LEU A 93 5.02 17.72 -11.29
CA LEU A 93 5.04 17.66 -9.83
C LEU A 93 4.40 16.37 -9.33
N VAL A 94 3.34 15.90 -10.00
CA VAL A 94 2.72 14.61 -9.69
C VAL A 94 3.71 13.48 -9.98
N SER A 95 4.40 13.54 -11.11
CA SER A 95 5.44 12.58 -11.49
C SER A 95 6.56 12.50 -10.45
N LYS A 96 7.08 13.64 -9.99
CA LYS A 96 8.11 13.68 -8.93
C LYS A 96 7.65 13.00 -7.65
N VAL A 97 6.41 13.24 -7.22
CA VAL A 97 5.84 12.56 -6.04
C VAL A 97 5.66 11.07 -6.29
N TYR A 98 5.20 10.69 -7.49
CA TYR A 98 5.05 9.30 -7.87
C TYR A 98 6.38 8.54 -7.81
N GLN A 99 7.44 9.12 -8.38
CA GLN A 99 8.80 8.54 -8.36
C GLN A 99 9.37 8.45 -6.94
N LEU A 100 9.18 9.50 -6.13
CA LEU A 100 9.62 9.51 -4.73
C LEU A 100 9.02 8.34 -3.94
N PHE A 101 7.74 8.06 -4.13
CA PHE A 101 7.05 6.96 -3.44
C PHE A 101 7.03 5.65 -4.22
N ARG A 102 7.66 5.58 -5.39
CA ARG A 102 7.70 4.39 -6.26
C ARG A 102 6.30 3.79 -6.50
N GLY A 103 5.31 4.63 -6.70
CA GLY A 103 3.91 4.22 -6.91
C GLY A 103 3.18 3.75 -5.64
N ASN A 104 3.75 3.89 -4.44
CA ASN A 104 3.05 3.59 -3.19
C ASN A 104 1.89 4.57 -2.99
N THR A 105 0.67 4.06 -3.13
CA THR A 105 -0.55 4.87 -3.10
C THR A 105 -0.78 5.57 -1.77
N TYR A 106 -0.40 4.96 -0.64
CA TYR A 106 -0.55 5.59 0.68
C TYR A 106 0.31 6.86 0.80
N GLY A 107 1.59 6.78 0.45
CA GLY A 107 2.50 7.93 0.50
C GLY A 107 2.07 9.06 -0.42
N MET A 108 1.74 8.72 -1.66
CA MET A 108 1.26 9.68 -2.67
C MET A 108 -0.05 10.37 -2.23
N GLN A 109 -1.04 9.58 -1.82
CA GLN A 109 -2.34 10.11 -1.40
C GLN A 109 -2.22 11.00 -0.16
N ARG A 110 -1.40 10.60 0.81
CA ARG A 110 -1.12 11.41 1.99
C ARG A 110 -0.49 12.73 1.62
N THR A 111 0.47 12.74 0.69
CA THR A 111 1.14 13.95 0.19
C THR A 111 0.15 14.88 -0.49
N PHE A 112 -0.67 14.38 -1.43
CA PHE A 112 -1.62 15.23 -2.13
C PHE A 112 -2.78 15.71 -1.25
N ASN A 113 -3.16 14.98 -0.22
CA ASN A 113 -4.10 15.48 0.79
C ASN A 113 -3.50 16.66 1.57
N GLU A 114 -2.24 16.59 1.95
CA GLU A 114 -1.54 17.69 2.64
C GLU A 114 -1.34 18.89 1.69
N VAL A 115 -0.91 18.66 0.46
CA VAL A 115 -0.84 19.69 -0.59
C VAL A 115 -2.17 20.40 -0.73
N PHE A 116 -3.26 19.66 -0.84
CA PHE A 116 -4.60 20.22 -0.95
C PHE A 116 -4.98 21.08 0.25
N ALA A 117 -4.62 20.66 1.46
CA ALA A 117 -4.90 21.40 2.69
C ALA A 117 -4.10 22.71 2.80
N LEU A 118 -2.90 22.76 2.20
CA LEU A 118 -2.03 23.94 2.19
C LEU A 118 -2.43 24.97 1.12
N MET A 119 -3.17 24.55 0.08
CA MET A 119 -3.55 25.43 -1.02
C MET A 119 -4.88 26.15 -0.76
N ASN A 120 -4.96 27.39 -1.20
CA ASN A 120 -6.22 28.14 -1.26
C ASN A 120 -6.98 27.85 -2.58
N ASP A 121 -8.23 28.27 -2.60
CA ASP A 121 -9.07 28.19 -3.81
C ASP A 121 -8.48 29.04 -4.94
N GLY A 122 -8.47 28.52 -6.16
CA GLY A 122 -7.91 29.17 -7.32
C GLY A 122 -6.38 29.07 -7.47
N GLU A 123 -5.68 28.46 -6.54
CA GLU A 123 -4.21 28.38 -6.60
C GLU A 123 -3.70 27.25 -7.49
N THR A 124 -2.50 27.47 -8.03
CA THR A 124 -1.69 26.45 -8.72
C THR A 124 -0.62 25.94 -7.76
N CYS A 125 -0.54 24.62 -7.61
CA CYS A 125 0.45 23.96 -6.78
C CYS A 125 1.86 24.25 -7.29
N THR A 126 2.74 24.66 -6.37
CA THR A 126 4.17 24.87 -6.65
C THR A 126 5.01 23.76 -6.01
N GLN A 127 6.29 23.70 -6.41
CA GLN A 127 7.22 22.74 -5.82
C GLN A 127 7.43 23.00 -4.32
N GLU A 128 7.39 24.25 -3.89
CA GLU A 128 7.52 24.66 -2.47
C GLU A 128 6.36 24.09 -1.65
N VAL A 129 5.13 24.12 -2.17
CA VAL A 129 3.95 23.55 -1.49
C VAL A 129 4.10 22.04 -1.34
N VAL A 130 4.57 21.34 -2.38
CA VAL A 130 4.82 19.89 -2.31
C VAL A 130 5.88 19.55 -1.26
N LEU A 131 7.00 20.29 -1.24
CA LEU A 131 8.06 20.09 -0.26
C LEU A 131 7.59 20.38 1.17
N LEU A 132 6.81 21.45 1.35
CA LEU A 132 6.22 21.77 2.65
C LEU A 132 5.28 20.66 3.12
N ALA A 133 4.43 20.14 2.23
CA ALA A 133 3.53 19.03 2.53
C ALA A 133 4.31 17.77 2.98
N ILE A 134 5.39 17.43 2.28
CA ILE A 134 6.23 16.28 2.63
C ILE A 134 6.89 16.51 4.01
N ASN A 135 7.43 17.70 4.26
CA ASN A 135 8.04 18.03 5.56
C ASN A 135 7.02 17.93 6.70
N ASN A 136 5.83 18.51 6.55
CA ASN A 136 4.76 18.40 7.54
C ASN A 136 4.42 16.93 7.86
N ILE A 137 4.38 16.09 6.84
CA ILE A 137 4.11 14.64 7.01
C ILE A 137 5.24 13.98 7.79
N VAL A 138 6.50 14.24 7.43
CA VAL A 138 7.67 13.70 8.13
C VAL A 138 7.68 14.15 9.59
N ASP A 139 7.52 15.45 9.85
CA ASP A 139 7.50 16.01 11.21
C ASP A 139 6.36 15.39 12.05
N SER A 140 5.18 15.20 11.46
CA SER A 140 4.06 14.54 12.13
C SER A 140 4.32 13.07 12.51
N LYS A 141 5.28 12.42 11.85
CA LYS A 141 5.67 11.03 12.08
C LYS A 141 6.97 10.89 12.88
N GLU A 142 7.61 12.00 13.23
CA GLU A 142 8.88 11.94 13.96
C GLU A 142 8.83 11.09 15.24
N PRO A 143 7.81 11.21 16.12
CA PRO A 143 7.74 10.35 17.31
C PRO A 143 7.70 8.85 16.98
N LEU A 144 6.97 8.47 15.93
CA LEU A 144 6.91 7.09 15.45
C LEU A 144 8.27 6.62 14.93
N PHE A 145 8.96 7.43 14.14
CA PHE A 145 10.28 7.08 13.62
C PHE A 145 11.32 6.96 14.75
N GLN A 146 11.26 7.82 15.77
CA GLN A 146 12.11 7.73 16.94
C GLN A 146 11.86 6.42 17.71
N GLU A 147 10.61 6.04 17.89
CA GLU A 147 10.26 4.75 18.50
C GLU A 147 10.80 3.58 17.70
N MET A 148 10.58 3.58 16.37
CA MET A 148 11.11 2.54 15.48
C MET A 148 12.65 2.44 15.57
N LEU A 149 13.34 3.57 15.51
CA LEU A 149 14.79 3.62 15.64
C LEU A 149 15.29 3.14 17.01
N SER A 150 14.56 3.41 18.08
CA SER A 150 14.91 2.94 19.43
C SER A 150 14.88 1.42 19.55
N ASN A 151 14.02 0.75 18.78
CA ASN A 151 13.91 -0.71 18.74
C ASN A 151 14.97 -1.40 17.86
N ILE A 152 15.77 -0.62 17.12
CA ILE A 152 16.84 -1.16 16.27
C ILE A 152 18.14 -1.24 17.08
N PRO A 153 18.85 -2.40 17.08
CA PRO A 153 20.11 -2.53 17.74
C PRO A 153 21.14 -1.49 17.24
N GLU A 154 21.90 -0.90 18.17
CA GLU A 154 22.86 0.17 17.87
C GLU A 154 23.85 -0.22 16.73
N LYS A 155 24.23 -1.49 16.65
CA LYS A 155 25.13 -1.99 15.61
C LYS A 155 24.53 -1.95 14.18
N GLN A 156 23.20 -1.88 14.05
CA GLN A 156 22.50 -1.86 12.76
C GLN A 156 22.17 -0.43 12.30
N LYS A 157 22.10 0.54 13.20
CA LYS A 157 21.79 1.93 12.86
C LYS A 157 22.75 2.56 11.83
N PRO A 158 24.10 2.36 11.92
CA PRO A 158 25.01 2.89 10.90
C PRO A 158 24.72 2.37 9.49
N LEU A 159 24.32 1.11 9.36
CA LEU A 159 23.93 0.54 8.07
C LEU A 159 22.68 1.21 7.49
N LEU A 160 21.66 1.45 8.33
CA LEU A 160 20.46 2.19 7.91
C LEU A 160 20.78 3.61 7.47
N TYR A 161 21.64 4.31 8.20
CA TYR A 161 22.05 5.66 7.82
C TYR A 161 22.85 5.67 6.50
N ALA A 162 23.71 4.68 6.28
CA ALA A 162 24.43 4.54 5.02
C ALA A 162 23.46 4.32 3.84
N ILE A 163 22.51 3.38 3.98
CA ILE A 163 21.50 3.11 2.96
C ILE A 163 20.67 4.37 2.67
N ALA A 164 20.24 5.10 3.72
CA ALA A 164 19.49 6.33 3.56
C ALA A 164 20.28 7.44 2.86
N SER A 165 21.60 7.51 3.09
CA SER A 165 22.48 8.51 2.46
C SER A 165 22.73 8.19 0.98
N ASP A 166 22.87 6.92 0.62
CA ASP A 166 23.13 6.50 -0.75
C ASP A 166 21.87 6.54 -1.63
N GLY A 167 20.68 6.62 -1.03
CA GLY A 167 19.40 6.72 -1.73
C GLY A 167 18.99 5.43 -2.47
N GLU A 168 19.75 4.36 -2.32
CA GLU A 168 19.48 3.05 -2.91
C GLU A 168 18.91 2.08 -1.85
N VAL A 169 17.73 1.57 -2.12
CA VAL A 169 17.14 0.39 -1.46
C VAL A 169 16.73 -0.61 -2.51
#